data_023c28944596bc3633b6881b4707ac84
#
_entry.id   023c28944596bc3633b6881b4707ac84
#
_cell.length_a   1.000
_cell.length_b   1.000
_cell.length_c   1.000
_cell.angle_alpha   90.00
_cell.angle_beta   90.00
_cell.angle_gamma   90.00
#
_symmetry.space_group_name_H-M   'P 1'
#
loop_
_entity.id
_entity.type
_entity.pdbx_description
1 polymer ?
#
loop_
_entity_poly.entity_id
_entity_poly.type
_entity_poly.pdbx_seq_one_letter_code
_entity_poly.pdbx_strand_id
1 'polypeptide(L)'
;MMRSRPLLYLLALLVGVLSGCSAPYVQIGDFRDTEALQREELVQRGLSFLGSRNISDHNSVRRNDCSGFVVGVYRSLDFRVELEHYNTRFVADNLYRNLRSKGHVYYGMRPRKADLAFFRYTVPNGGNRVTHVGMVTEVENDDTVVIVHYSSQGVSLMRMNLQNPHEHRNESGEVINDFLRKKTPDTRPNSLLSGELFFMYGDLYRYLTD
;
A
#
# COMPACT_ATOMS: atom_id res chain seq x y z
N MET A 1 86.34 -48.44 0.59
CA MET A 1 85.71 -47.31 1.25
C MET A 1 84.97 -46.47 0.19
N MET A 2 83.69 -46.71 0.00
CA MET A 2 82.84 -45.94 -0.96
C MET A 2 81.69 -45.26 -0.19
N ARG A 3 81.72 -43.95 -0.19
CA ARG A 3 80.69 -43.13 0.44
C ARG A 3 79.57 -42.92 -0.56
N SER A 4 78.39 -43.39 -0.29
CA SER A 4 77.11 -43.12 -1.00
C SER A 4 76.58 -41.74 -0.63
N ARG A 5 76.25 -40.94 -1.63
CA ARG A 5 75.52 -39.68 -1.47
C ARG A 5 74.01 -39.94 -1.67
N PRO A 6 73.11 -39.44 -0.84
CA PRO A 6 71.67 -39.50 -1.12
C PRO A 6 71.24 -38.34 -2.08
N LEU A 7 70.42 -38.72 -3.01
CA LEU A 7 69.80 -37.84 -4.00
C LEU A 7 68.55 -37.20 -3.33
N LEU A 8 68.56 -35.86 -3.21
CA LEU A 8 67.36 -35.09 -2.74
C LEU A 8 66.43 -34.86 -3.93
N TYR A 9 65.24 -35.44 -3.86
CA TYR A 9 64.13 -35.08 -4.78
C TYR A 9 63.42 -33.89 -4.21
N LEU A 10 63.45 -32.78 -4.95
CA LEU A 10 62.70 -31.57 -4.70
C LEU A 10 61.33 -31.75 -5.31
N LEU A 11 60.29 -31.93 -4.47
CA LEU A 11 58.89 -32.00 -4.87
C LEU A 11 58.33 -30.57 -4.93
N ALA A 12 58.18 -30.04 -6.11
CA ALA A 12 57.52 -28.72 -6.34
C ALA A 12 56.02 -28.90 -6.23
N LEU A 13 55.43 -28.40 -5.14
CA LEU A 13 53.98 -28.31 -4.95
C LEU A 13 53.45 -27.12 -5.72
N LEU A 14 52.76 -27.39 -6.84
CA LEU A 14 52.02 -26.40 -7.61
C LEU A 14 50.69 -26.10 -6.90
N VAL A 15 50.61 -25.02 -6.12
CA VAL A 15 49.34 -24.54 -5.54
C VAL A 15 48.62 -23.75 -6.60
N GLY A 16 47.64 -24.38 -7.26
CA GLY A 16 46.71 -23.70 -8.16
C GLY A 16 45.72 -22.83 -7.38
N VAL A 17 45.89 -21.52 -7.46
CA VAL A 17 44.88 -20.54 -6.96
C VAL A 17 43.72 -20.53 -7.93
N LEU A 18 42.68 -21.29 -7.64
CA LEU A 18 41.38 -21.15 -8.31
C LEU A 18 40.68 -19.86 -7.79
N SER A 19 40.89 -18.75 -8.51
CA SER A 19 40.10 -17.55 -8.29
C SER A 19 38.68 -17.82 -8.78
N GLY A 20 37.82 -18.36 -7.91
CA GLY A 20 36.40 -18.47 -8.16
C GLY A 20 35.79 -17.05 -8.14
N CYS A 21 35.38 -16.54 -9.31
CA CYS A 21 34.45 -15.43 -9.38
C CYS A 21 33.13 -15.88 -8.79
N SER A 22 32.92 -15.69 -7.48
CA SER A 22 31.60 -15.78 -6.90
C SER A 22 30.81 -14.55 -7.33
N ALA A 23 29.93 -14.72 -8.31
CA ALA A 23 28.91 -13.72 -8.56
C ALA A 23 28.13 -13.49 -7.24
N PRO A 24 27.80 -12.24 -6.88
CA PRO A 24 27.02 -11.99 -5.67
C PRO A 24 25.68 -12.71 -5.80
N TYR A 25 25.48 -13.70 -4.96
CA TYR A 25 24.20 -14.40 -4.84
C TYR A 25 23.25 -13.46 -4.11
N VAL A 26 22.41 -12.74 -4.87
CA VAL A 26 21.36 -11.91 -4.31
C VAL A 26 20.32 -12.86 -3.72
N GLN A 27 20.23 -12.91 -2.40
CA GLN A 27 19.21 -13.72 -1.72
C GLN A 27 17.82 -13.12 -2.02
N ILE A 28 16.91 -13.93 -2.52
CA ILE A 28 15.51 -13.53 -2.79
C ILE A 28 14.82 -13.00 -1.51
N GLY A 29 15.33 -13.31 -0.32
CA GLY A 29 14.93 -12.76 0.96
C GLY A 29 15.05 -11.23 1.03
N ASP A 30 16.13 -10.66 0.52
CA ASP A 30 16.42 -9.22 0.62
C ASP A 30 15.36 -8.34 -0.08
N PHE A 31 14.77 -8.82 -1.18
CA PHE A 31 13.73 -8.05 -1.90
C PHE A 31 12.40 -8.03 -1.16
N ARG A 32 11.99 -9.16 -0.56
CA ARG A 32 10.73 -9.22 0.21
C ARG A 32 10.83 -8.40 1.48
N ASP A 33 11.96 -8.43 2.13
CA ASP A 33 12.22 -7.62 3.33
C ASP A 33 12.21 -6.12 2.98
N THR A 34 12.78 -5.74 1.83
CA THR A 34 12.78 -4.35 1.35
C THR A 34 11.36 -3.86 1.03
N GLU A 35 10.52 -4.64 0.33
CA GLU A 35 9.13 -4.27 0.06
C GLU A 35 8.35 -4.10 1.37
N ALA A 36 8.47 -5.04 2.31
CA ALA A 36 7.77 -4.99 3.59
C ALA A 36 8.18 -3.75 4.41
N LEU A 37 9.47 -3.43 4.44
CA LEU A 37 10.00 -2.24 5.13
C LEU A 37 9.49 -0.94 4.48
N GLN A 38 9.51 -0.83 3.15
CA GLN A 38 9.02 0.35 2.45
C GLN A 38 7.51 0.54 2.61
N ARG A 39 6.74 -0.54 2.61
CA ARG A 39 5.30 -0.49 2.88
C ARG A 39 5.01 -0.05 4.32
N GLU A 40 5.80 -0.52 5.29
CA GLU A 40 5.71 -0.05 6.68
C GLU A 40 6.04 1.43 6.78
N GLU A 41 7.07 1.91 6.11
CA GLU A 41 7.46 3.32 6.09
C GLU A 41 6.36 4.21 5.48
N LEU A 42 5.71 3.76 4.40
CA LEU A 42 4.54 4.42 3.83
C LEU A 42 3.39 4.51 4.84
N VAL A 43 3.12 3.44 5.58
CA VAL A 43 2.09 3.43 6.63
C VAL A 43 2.44 4.42 7.73
N GLN A 44 3.65 4.38 8.27
CA GLN A 44 4.10 5.31 9.32
C GLN A 44 4.03 6.77 8.84
N ARG A 45 4.38 7.02 7.58
CA ARG A 45 4.24 8.33 6.97
C ARG A 45 2.78 8.77 6.88
N GLY A 46 1.87 7.92 6.46
CA GLY A 46 0.44 8.20 6.46
C GLY A 46 -0.10 8.51 7.85
N LEU A 47 0.27 7.72 8.84
CA LEU A 47 -0.13 7.89 10.25
C LEU A 47 0.41 9.19 10.85
N SER A 48 1.56 9.70 10.41
CA SER A 48 2.13 10.96 10.89
C SER A 48 1.26 12.19 10.58
N PHE A 49 0.30 12.07 9.67
CA PHE A 49 -0.66 13.12 9.34
C PHE A 49 -1.95 13.08 10.17
N LEU A 50 -2.14 12.11 11.06
CA LEU A 50 -3.38 11.98 11.84
C LEU A 50 -3.75 13.30 12.54
N GLY A 51 -5.04 13.68 12.42
CA GLY A 51 -5.58 14.93 12.95
C GLY A 51 -5.32 16.17 12.09
N SER A 52 -4.47 16.09 11.06
CA SER A 52 -4.16 17.23 10.18
C SER A 52 -5.35 17.54 9.28
N ARG A 53 -5.81 18.80 9.31
CA ARG A 53 -6.89 19.30 8.43
C ARG A 53 -6.35 19.95 7.16
N ASN A 54 -5.16 20.52 7.23
CA ASN A 54 -4.45 21.05 6.07
C ASN A 54 -3.19 20.23 5.84
N ILE A 55 -3.18 19.47 4.74
CA ILE A 55 -2.06 18.62 4.34
C ILE A 55 -1.28 19.23 3.16
N SER A 56 -1.81 20.27 2.51
CA SER A 56 -1.17 20.91 1.36
C SER A 56 0.08 21.73 1.72
N ASP A 57 0.29 22.04 3.00
CA ASP A 57 1.50 22.70 3.49
C ASP A 57 2.75 21.82 3.43
N HIS A 58 2.56 20.52 3.23
CA HIS A 58 3.65 19.58 2.99
C HIS A 58 3.97 19.55 1.50
N ASN A 59 5.22 19.80 1.12
CA ASN A 59 5.68 19.90 -0.28
C ASN A 59 5.31 18.71 -1.19
N SER A 60 5.10 17.52 -0.61
CA SER A 60 4.68 16.31 -1.33
C SER A 60 3.18 16.26 -1.63
N VAL A 61 2.35 17.02 -0.91
CA VAL A 61 0.89 17.01 -1.03
C VAL A 61 0.42 18.24 -1.79
N ARG A 62 -0.20 18.04 -2.94
CA ARG A 62 -0.67 19.15 -3.81
C ARG A 62 -2.14 19.50 -3.63
N ARG A 63 -2.91 18.69 -2.87
CA ARG A 63 -4.35 18.84 -2.74
C ARG A 63 -4.82 18.36 -1.35
N ASN A 64 -5.73 19.10 -0.76
CA ASN A 64 -6.44 18.72 0.47
C ASN A 64 -7.66 17.84 0.14
N ASP A 65 -7.41 16.64 -0.35
CA ASP A 65 -8.43 15.61 -0.59
C ASP A 65 -7.86 14.20 -0.41
N CYS A 66 -8.73 13.19 -0.42
CA CYS A 66 -8.36 11.80 -0.19
C CYS A 66 -7.28 11.29 -1.17
N SER A 67 -7.35 11.71 -2.42
CA SER A 67 -6.38 11.33 -3.46
C SER A 67 -5.05 12.06 -3.29
N GLY A 68 -5.11 13.37 -2.98
CA GLY A 68 -3.93 14.18 -2.68
C GLY A 68 -3.18 13.64 -1.48
N PHE A 69 -3.91 13.16 -0.46
CA PHE A 69 -3.32 12.53 0.71
C PHE A 69 -2.52 11.28 0.34
N VAL A 70 -3.15 10.27 -0.27
CA VAL A 70 -2.45 9.01 -0.57
C VAL A 70 -1.28 9.21 -1.54
N VAL A 71 -1.45 10.01 -2.59
CA VAL A 71 -0.37 10.33 -3.53
C VAL A 71 0.75 11.13 -2.84
N GLY A 72 0.40 12.04 -1.94
CA GLY A 72 1.34 12.83 -1.17
C GLY A 72 2.21 11.99 -0.23
N VAL A 73 1.61 10.98 0.42
CA VAL A 73 2.35 10.01 1.25
C VAL A 73 3.42 9.31 0.42
N TYR A 74 3.06 8.74 -0.72
CA TYR A 74 4.01 8.07 -1.60
C TYR A 74 5.12 9.03 -2.09
N ARG A 75 4.77 10.23 -2.55
CA ARG A 75 5.76 11.23 -2.99
C ARG A 75 6.70 11.71 -1.89
N SER A 76 6.26 11.69 -0.64
CA SER A 76 7.10 12.11 0.49
C SER A 76 8.23 11.11 0.80
N LEU A 77 8.16 9.92 0.24
CA LEU A 77 9.18 8.87 0.28
C LEU A 77 9.81 8.62 -1.12
N ASP A 78 9.88 9.69 -1.92
CA ASP A 78 10.52 9.74 -3.23
C ASP A 78 9.94 8.83 -4.32
N PHE A 79 8.75 8.24 -4.09
CA PHE A 79 8.05 7.54 -5.15
C PHE A 79 7.58 8.50 -6.25
N ARG A 80 7.96 8.23 -7.48
CA ARG A 80 7.56 9.02 -8.64
C ARG A 80 6.16 8.64 -9.10
N VAL A 81 5.13 9.28 -8.56
CA VAL A 81 3.73 9.02 -8.91
C VAL A 81 3.34 9.83 -10.14
N GLU A 82 3.40 9.19 -11.31
CA GLU A 82 2.91 9.72 -12.58
C GLU A 82 1.66 8.94 -13.00
N LEU A 83 0.59 9.66 -13.29
CA LEU A 83 -0.70 9.08 -13.65
C LEU A 83 -1.16 9.61 -14.99
N GLU A 84 -1.64 8.73 -15.86
CA GLU A 84 -2.36 9.11 -17.07
C GLU A 84 -3.64 9.87 -16.70
N HIS A 85 -4.05 10.79 -17.54
CA HIS A 85 -5.26 11.57 -17.33
C HIS A 85 -6.45 10.89 -18.02
N TYR A 86 -7.41 10.41 -17.23
CA TYR A 86 -8.68 9.92 -17.72
C TYR A 86 -9.75 11.00 -17.60
N ASN A 87 -10.72 11.02 -18.52
CA ASN A 87 -11.86 11.97 -18.48
C ASN A 87 -12.79 11.65 -17.31
N THR A 88 -12.40 12.06 -16.10
CA THR A 88 -13.16 11.95 -14.87
C THR A 88 -12.93 13.16 -13.98
N ARG A 89 -14.00 13.63 -13.30
CA ARG A 89 -13.90 14.72 -12.33
C ARG A 89 -13.35 14.28 -10.97
N PHE A 90 -13.31 12.97 -10.73
CA PHE A 90 -12.84 12.40 -9.46
C PHE A 90 -11.41 11.91 -9.60
N VAL A 91 -10.49 12.51 -8.84
CA VAL A 91 -9.06 12.10 -8.87
C VAL A 91 -8.88 10.68 -8.31
N ALA A 92 -9.71 10.26 -7.35
CA ALA A 92 -9.72 8.89 -6.87
C ALA A 92 -10.09 7.89 -7.99
N ASP A 93 -11.04 8.24 -8.88
CA ASP A 93 -11.39 7.44 -10.05
C ASP A 93 -10.25 7.41 -11.08
N ASN A 94 -9.55 8.54 -11.25
CA ASN A 94 -8.36 8.58 -12.11
C ASN A 94 -7.25 7.65 -11.59
N LEU A 95 -6.97 7.70 -10.30
CA LEU A 95 -5.98 6.81 -9.67
C LEU A 95 -6.38 5.34 -9.82
N TYR A 96 -7.63 4.99 -9.51
CA TYR A 96 -8.16 3.65 -9.73
C TYR A 96 -7.99 3.16 -11.17
N ARG A 97 -8.31 3.99 -12.18
CA ARG A 97 -8.19 3.63 -13.60
C ARG A 97 -6.75 3.36 -14.02
N ASN A 98 -5.80 4.15 -13.51
CA ASN A 98 -4.37 3.91 -13.73
C ASN A 98 -3.95 2.54 -13.19
N LEU A 99 -4.30 2.21 -11.95
CA LEU A 99 -3.95 0.92 -11.39
C LEU A 99 -4.63 -0.24 -12.14
N ARG A 100 -5.90 -0.05 -12.49
CA ARG A 100 -6.67 -1.06 -13.25
C ARG A 100 -6.07 -1.34 -14.63
N SER A 101 -5.62 -0.32 -15.35
CA SER A 101 -5.07 -0.47 -16.71
C SER A 101 -3.80 -1.31 -16.74
N LYS A 102 -3.10 -1.39 -15.62
CA LYS A 102 -1.87 -2.18 -15.42
C LYS A 102 -2.09 -3.48 -14.63
N GLY A 103 -3.35 -3.80 -14.25
CA GLY A 103 -3.65 -5.03 -13.53
C GLY A 103 -3.38 -4.99 -12.02
N HIS A 104 -3.13 -3.79 -11.44
CA HIS A 104 -2.81 -3.62 -10.02
C HIS A 104 -4.04 -3.35 -9.15
N VAL A 105 -5.21 -3.87 -9.52
CA VAL A 105 -6.43 -3.84 -8.69
C VAL A 105 -6.94 -5.25 -8.45
N TYR A 106 -7.52 -5.48 -7.26
CA TYR A 106 -8.00 -6.80 -6.86
C TYR A 106 -9.15 -6.72 -5.86
N TYR A 107 -9.88 -7.83 -5.69
CA TYR A 107 -11.00 -7.96 -4.77
C TYR A 107 -10.92 -9.30 -4.01
N GLY A 108 -11.41 -9.35 -2.77
CA GLY A 108 -11.57 -10.58 -2.00
C GLY A 108 -10.30 -11.17 -1.39
N MET A 109 -9.12 -10.62 -1.65
CA MET A 109 -7.87 -10.99 -0.97
C MET A 109 -7.63 -10.08 0.24
N ARG A 110 -6.91 -10.61 1.23
CA ARG A 110 -6.46 -9.81 2.37
C ARG A 110 -5.46 -8.76 1.86
N PRO A 111 -5.71 -7.45 2.08
CA PRO A 111 -4.82 -6.41 1.58
C PRO A 111 -3.50 -6.41 2.35
N ARG A 112 -2.47 -5.88 1.72
CA ARG A 112 -1.18 -5.61 2.34
C ARG A 112 -1.14 -4.18 2.87
N LYS A 113 -0.23 -3.91 3.79
CA LYS A 113 0.09 -2.54 4.24
C LYS A 113 0.40 -1.66 3.03
N ALA A 114 -0.02 -0.41 3.09
CA ALA A 114 0.06 0.60 2.03
C ALA A 114 -0.76 0.32 0.76
N ASP A 115 -1.47 -0.80 0.62
CA ASP A 115 -2.44 -0.94 -0.46
C ASP A 115 -3.54 0.13 -0.32
N LEU A 116 -4.13 0.52 -1.43
CA LEU A 116 -5.23 1.47 -1.45
C LEU A 116 -6.57 0.75 -1.36
N ALA A 117 -7.50 1.31 -0.59
CA ALA A 117 -8.89 0.90 -0.58
C ALA A 117 -9.72 1.95 -1.31
N PHE A 118 -10.42 1.56 -2.37
CA PHE A 118 -11.26 2.41 -3.20
C PHE A 118 -12.74 2.22 -2.86
N PHE A 119 -13.46 3.33 -2.78
CA PHE A 119 -14.88 3.36 -2.42
C PHE A 119 -15.70 4.08 -3.48
N ARG A 120 -16.95 3.61 -3.67
CA ARG A 120 -17.95 4.23 -4.53
C ARG A 120 -19.07 4.84 -3.69
N TYR A 121 -19.86 5.68 -4.29
CA TYR A 121 -21.08 6.26 -3.70
C TYR A 121 -20.87 7.05 -2.40
N THR A 122 -19.67 7.49 -2.09
CA THR A 122 -19.37 8.25 -0.87
C THR A 122 -19.86 9.71 -0.94
N VAL A 123 -20.16 10.19 -2.14
CA VAL A 123 -20.71 11.53 -2.39
C VAL A 123 -21.94 11.48 -3.29
N PRO A 124 -22.86 12.44 -3.18
CA PRO A 124 -23.96 12.57 -4.13
C PRO A 124 -23.45 12.72 -5.57
N ASN A 125 -24.20 12.20 -6.54
CA ASN A 125 -23.89 12.29 -7.96
C ASN A 125 -22.54 11.67 -8.40
N GLY A 126 -21.94 10.79 -7.56
CA GLY A 126 -20.73 10.03 -7.90
C GLY A 126 -20.98 8.99 -9.01
N GLY A 127 -22.20 8.46 -9.08
CA GLY A 127 -22.54 7.32 -9.95
C GLY A 127 -21.66 6.12 -9.64
N ASN A 128 -21.34 5.34 -10.66
CA ASN A 128 -20.47 4.16 -10.54
C ASN A 128 -18.96 4.48 -10.49
N ARG A 129 -18.59 5.75 -10.26
CA ARG A 129 -17.19 6.14 -10.18
C ARG A 129 -16.63 5.92 -8.78
N VAL A 130 -15.33 5.73 -8.70
CA VAL A 130 -14.61 5.78 -7.43
C VAL A 130 -14.62 7.22 -6.92
N THR A 131 -15.16 7.42 -5.73
CA THR A 131 -15.37 8.74 -5.15
C THR A 131 -14.54 8.99 -3.90
N HIS A 132 -13.90 7.94 -3.36
CA HIS A 132 -13.02 8.06 -2.21
C HIS A 132 -11.93 6.99 -2.24
N VAL A 133 -10.82 7.27 -1.56
CA VAL A 133 -9.67 6.37 -1.41
C VAL A 133 -9.03 6.59 -0.04
N GLY A 134 -8.53 5.51 0.55
CA GLY A 134 -7.67 5.51 1.73
C GLY A 134 -6.53 4.51 1.55
N MET A 135 -5.59 4.49 2.48
CA MET A 135 -4.44 3.60 2.48
C MET A 135 -4.53 2.63 3.67
N VAL A 136 -4.37 1.35 3.40
CA VAL A 136 -4.40 0.27 4.40
C VAL A 136 -3.20 0.42 5.34
N THR A 137 -3.45 0.44 6.63
CA THR A 137 -2.40 0.46 7.67
C THR A 137 -2.16 -0.90 8.27
N GLU A 138 -3.23 -1.65 8.53
CA GLU A 138 -3.16 -3.00 9.09
C GLU A 138 -4.43 -3.80 8.80
N VAL A 139 -4.37 -5.09 9.06
CA VAL A 139 -5.52 -6.00 9.08
C VAL A 139 -5.53 -6.71 10.42
N GLU A 140 -6.58 -6.47 11.20
CA GLU A 140 -6.78 -7.04 12.54
C GLU A 140 -7.07 -8.57 12.46
N ASN A 141 -7.11 -9.23 13.61
CA ASN A 141 -7.29 -10.69 13.67
C ASN A 141 -8.66 -11.17 13.19
N ASP A 142 -9.68 -10.31 13.27
CA ASP A 142 -11.05 -10.56 12.82
C ASP A 142 -11.27 -10.14 11.34
N ASP A 143 -10.19 -9.94 10.59
CA ASP A 143 -10.17 -9.44 9.21
C ASP A 143 -10.70 -7.99 9.04
N THR A 144 -10.83 -7.24 10.13
CA THR A 144 -11.11 -5.81 10.06
C THR A 144 -9.88 -5.07 9.52
N VAL A 145 -10.06 -4.35 8.43
CA VAL A 145 -9.02 -3.55 7.78
C VAL A 145 -9.03 -2.14 8.34
N VAL A 146 -7.90 -1.69 8.87
CA VAL A 146 -7.71 -0.31 9.32
C VAL A 146 -7.12 0.50 8.19
N ILE A 147 -7.72 1.65 7.92
CA ILE A 147 -7.40 2.49 6.76
C ILE A 147 -7.19 3.93 7.24
N VAL A 148 -6.06 4.52 6.88
CA VAL A 148 -5.84 5.95 7.03
C VAL A 148 -6.35 6.69 5.80
N HIS A 149 -7.15 7.73 5.99
CA HIS A 149 -7.75 8.49 4.90
C HIS A 149 -7.90 9.98 5.24
N TYR A 150 -8.06 10.81 4.21
CA TYR A 150 -8.43 12.22 4.37
C TYR A 150 -9.92 12.40 4.11
N SER A 151 -10.63 12.96 5.08
CA SER A 151 -12.05 13.26 5.05
C SER A 151 -12.32 14.75 5.22
N SER A 152 -13.58 15.15 5.30
CA SER A 152 -13.96 16.53 5.64
C SER A 152 -13.53 16.96 7.06
N GLN A 153 -13.13 16.03 7.90
CA GLN A 153 -12.63 16.28 9.25
C GLN A 153 -11.08 16.29 9.33
N GLY A 154 -10.40 16.04 8.20
CA GLY A 154 -8.96 15.87 8.12
C GLY A 154 -8.56 14.41 7.99
N VAL A 155 -7.29 14.12 8.31
CA VAL A 155 -6.74 12.76 8.28
C VAL A 155 -7.18 12.00 9.53
N SER A 156 -7.80 10.84 9.32
CA SER A 156 -8.30 9.97 10.39
C SER A 156 -8.17 8.50 10.01
N LEU A 157 -8.33 7.63 10.99
CA LEU A 157 -8.48 6.20 10.75
C LEU A 157 -9.94 5.86 10.46
N MET A 158 -10.14 4.80 9.71
CA MET A 158 -11.43 4.20 9.37
C MET A 158 -11.28 2.68 9.40
N ARG A 159 -12.27 2.00 9.96
CA ARG A 159 -12.37 0.54 9.98
C ARG A 159 -13.29 0.04 8.89
N MET A 160 -12.98 -1.12 8.34
CA MET A 160 -13.76 -1.78 7.31
C MET A 160 -13.65 -3.30 7.47
N ASN A 161 -14.78 -3.98 7.63
CA ASN A 161 -14.87 -5.44 7.69
C ASN A 161 -15.76 -5.94 6.55
N LEU A 162 -15.17 -6.73 5.63
CA LEU A 162 -15.88 -7.26 4.46
C LEU A 162 -16.58 -8.59 4.73
N GLN A 163 -16.32 -9.23 5.88
CA GLN A 163 -17.08 -10.41 6.32
C GLN A 163 -18.49 -9.99 6.79
N ASN A 164 -18.58 -8.81 7.43
CA ASN A 164 -19.81 -8.25 7.98
C ASN A 164 -20.03 -6.80 7.46
N PRO A 165 -20.17 -6.58 6.14
CA PRO A 165 -20.12 -5.24 5.55
C PRO A 165 -21.28 -4.33 5.94
N HIS A 166 -22.37 -4.91 6.45
CA HIS A 166 -23.61 -4.20 6.87
C HIS A 166 -23.67 -3.92 8.38
N GLU A 167 -22.67 -4.35 9.13
CA GLU A 167 -22.62 -4.19 10.58
C GLU A 167 -21.64 -3.08 10.97
N HIS A 168 -22.15 -2.09 11.71
CA HIS A 168 -21.31 -1.04 12.26
C HIS A 168 -20.45 -1.55 13.41
N ARG A 169 -21.01 -2.45 14.23
CA ARG A 169 -20.34 -3.02 15.40
C ARG A 169 -20.48 -4.53 15.40
N ASN A 170 -19.47 -5.22 15.95
CA ASN A 170 -19.52 -6.65 16.20
C ASN A 170 -20.34 -6.95 17.48
N GLU A 171 -20.48 -8.24 17.82
CA GLU A 171 -21.20 -8.69 19.01
C GLU A 171 -20.60 -8.17 20.33
N SER A 172 -19.30 -7.89 20.36
CA SER A 172 -18.60 -7.29 21.50
C SER A 172 -18.80 -5.76 21.61
N GLY A 173 -19.49 -5.14 20.65
CA GLY A 173 -19.76 -3.70 20.60
C GLY A 173 -18.62 -2.88 19.99
N GLU A 174 -17.57 -3.50 19.47
CA GLU A 174 -16.45 -2.85 18.80
C GLU A 174 -16.85 -2.41 17.39
N VAL A 175 -16.40 -1.22 16.99
CA VAL A 175 -16.64 -0.72 15.62
C VAL A 175 -15.81 -1.54 14.63
N ILE A 176 -16.48 -2.16 13.66
CA ILE A 176 -15.87 -2.93 12.58
C ILE A 176 -16.06 -2.27 11.21
N ASN A 177 -17.09 -1.44 11.03
CA ASN A 177 -17.26 -0.58 9.86
C ASN A 177 -17.64 0.83 10.28
N ASP A 178 -16.85 1.80 9.87
CA ASP A 178 -17.13 3.20 10.12
C ASP A 178 -18.12 3.78 9.11
N PHE A 179 -18.80 4.86 9.50
CA PHE A 179 -19.66 5.63 8.61
C PHE A 179 -18.80 6.46 7.64
N LEU A 180 -18.74 6.07 6.39
CA LEU A 180 -18.00 6.78 5.33
C LEU A 180 -18.85 7.80 4.58
N ARG A 181 -20.17 7.70 4.67
CA ARG A 181 -21.13 8.62 4.06
C ARG A 181 -22.10 9.18 5.08
N LYS A 182 -22.39 10.48 4.99
CA LYS A 182 -23.47 11.10 5.78
C LYS A 182 -24.83 10.73 5.18
N LYS A 183 -25.80 10.41 6.04
CA LYS A 183 -27.19 10.21 5.64
C LYS A 183 -27.75 11.54 5.12
N THR A 184 -28.31 11.53 3.92
CA THR A 184 -29.02 12.65 3.30
C THR A 184 -30.38 12.17 2.82
N PRO A 185 -31.38 13.05 2.56
CA PRO A 185 -32.69 12.64 2.06
C PRO A 185 -32.62 11.76 0.79
N ASP A 186 -31.63 12.01 -0.08
CA ASP A 186 -31.42 11.27 -1.33
C ASP A 186 -30.51 10.05 -1.17
N THR A 187 -30.05 9.78 0.05
CA THR A 187 -29.23 8.59 0.30
C THR A 187 -30.13 7.37 0.21
N ARG A 188 -29.85 6.49 -0.74
CA ARG A 188 -30.49 5.16 -0.73
C ARG A 188 -30.28 4.56 0.65
N PRO A 189 -31.33 4.10 1.34
CA PRO A 189 -31.20 3.49 2.64
C PRO A 189 -30.22 2.34 2.47
N ASN A 190 -29.26 2.17 3.27
CA ASN A 190 -28.40 1.00 3.43
C ASN A 190 -26.99 1.06 2.83
N SER A 191 -26.44 2.21 2.43
CA SER A 191 -25.04 2.28 1.98
C SER A 191 -24.33 3.46 2.63
N LEU A 192 -24.05 3.34 3.92
CA LEU A 192 -23.39 4.37 4.73
C LEU A 192 -22.04 3.90 5.27
N LEU A 193 -21.90 2.58 5.47
CA LEU A 193 -20.74 1.97 6.09
C LEU A 193 -19.60 1.74 5.09
N SER A 194 -18.38 1.75 5.57
CA SER A 194 -17.17 1.51 4.78
C SER A 194 -17.22 0.18 4.03
N GLY A 195 -17.66 -0.92 4.69
CA GLY A 195 -17.80 -2.23 4.04
C GLY A 195 -18.81 -2.24 2.89
N GLU A 196 -19.94 -1.52 3.03
CA GLU A 196 -20.97 -1.42 1.98
C GLU A 196 -20.53 -0.60 0.78
N LEU A 197 -19.68 0.40 1.00
CA LEU A 197 -19.21 1.34 -0.01
C LEU A 197 -17.90 0.92 -0.66
N PHE A 198 -17.24 -0.11 -0.10
CA PHE A 198 -16.01 -0.65 -0.64
C PHE A 198 -16.21 -1.18 -2.07
N PHE A 199 -15.18 -0.95 -2.89
CA PHE A 199 -15.23 -1.38 -4.28
C PHE A 199 -14.08 -2.32 -4.65
N MET A 200 -12.83 -1.91 -4.45
CA MET A 200 -11.63 -2.68 -4.84
C MET A 200 -10.46 -2.24 -3.99
N TYR A 201 -9.48 -3.12 -3.83
CA TYR A 201 -8.13 -2.73 -3.43
C TYR A 201 -7.27 -2.39 -4.64
N GLY A 202 -6.20 -1.64 -4.41
CA GLY A 202 -5.21 -1.31 -5.43
C GLY A 202 -3.80 -1.28 -4.86
N ASP A 203 -2.88 -1.91 -5.57
CA ASP A 203 -1.47 -1.96 -5.21
C ASP A 203 -0.70 -0.83 -5.91
N LEU A 204 -0.71 0.35 -5.30
CA LEU A 204 0.04 1.49 -5.83
C LEU A 204 1.56 1.26 -5.73
N TYR A 205 2.01 0.56 -4.69
CA TYR A 205 3.43 0.24 -4.54
C TYR A 205 3.95 -0.54 -5.76
N ARG A 206 3.30 -1.65 -6.11
CA ARG A 206 3.67 -2.45 -7.28
C ARG A 206 3.50 -1.69 -8.59
N TYR A 207 2.43 -0.93 -8.75
CA TYR A 207 2.24 -0.07 -9.91
C TYR A 207 3.43 0.88 -10.17
N LEU A 208 4.13 1.32 -9.12
CA LEU A 208 5.25 2.26 -9.21
C LEU A 208 6.62 1.58 -9.29
N THR A 209 6.73 0.29 -8.93
CA THR A 209 8.00 -0.44 -8.85
C THR A 209 8.17 -1.50 -9.94
N ASP A 210 7.08 -1.95 -10.59
CA ASP A 210 7.08 -2.86 -11.72
C ASP A 210 7.32 -2.10 -13.05
#